data_3ec4a7c3cb36156e03c6084489bea466
#
_entry.id   3ec4a7c3cb36156e03c6084489bea466
#
_cell.length_a   1.000
_cell.length_b   1.000
_cell.length_c   1.000
_cell.angle_alpha   90.00
_cell.angle_beta   90.00
_cell.angle_gamma   90.00
#
_symmetry.space_group_name_H-M   'P 1'
#
loop_
_entity.id
_entity.type
_entity.pdbx_description
1 polymer ?
#
loop_
_entity_poly.entity_id
_entity_poly.type
_entity_poly.pdbx_seq_one_letter_code
_entity_poly.pdbx_strand_id
1 'polypeptide(L)'
;MTRIHDLVLLLVVLLSMLAGIVFPGFGSLFDSLPIYCLMILLFLSFLSIEVKTIWHTLKGSMPVIACLTFLKLAVLPVAVYFVFRAVAPAYADAALLLSGISTGVVAPFIATLVRGNSALVMVLVVVTSLLIPFSLPALIKALLGRSVEIPLAAMVRMLALVIFLPFVASEALKILAPSWLRRILKARYPLSLTLFAVVNLGVFSRYASFFHREPLAILTATLIAFLLAAVYCAAGILCMYREPLENRIAGAVTLGNMNNVLIIVFAARFFGPLEPTVAALYIIPFFALIVPLRAYGNRFRGEGGPPARS
;
A
#
# COMPACT_ATOMS: atom_id res chain seq x y z
N MET A 1 16.80 -2.66 -16.15
CA MET A 1 16.39 -3.86 -15.37
C MET A 1 15.16 -3.60 -14.49
N THR A 2 15.00 -2.45 -13.83
CA THR A 2 13.86 -2.12 -12.94
C THR A 2 12.49 -2.24 -13.60
N ARG A 3 12.33 -1.79 -14.84
CA ARG A 3 11.03 -1.86 -15.57
C ARG A 3 10.50 -3.29 -15.79
N ILE A 4 11.39 -4.28 -15.96
CA ILE A 4 10.97 -5.68 -16.21
C ILE A 4 10.44 -6.31 -14.92
N HIS A 5 11.10 -6.10 -13.78
CA HIS A 5 10.64 -6.62 -12.49
C HIS A 5 9.28 -6.04 -12.06
N ASP A 6 9.06 -4.75 -12.33
CA ASP A 6 7.78 -4.09 -12.01
C ASP A 6 6.66 -4.61 -12.90
N LEU A 7 6.94 -4.80 -14.20
CA LEU A 7 5.98 -5.39 -15.13
C LEU A 7 5.66 -6.86 -14.77
N VAL A 8 6.67 -7.65 -14.39
CA VAL A 8 6.46 -9.04 -13.96
C VAL A 8 5.59 -9.07 -12.70
N LEU A 9 5.84 -8.20 -11.71
CA LEU A 9 5.00 -8.12 -10.52
C LEU A 9 3.55 -7.78 -10.88
N LEU A 10 3.34 -6.76 -11.71
CA LEU A 10 2.01 -6.36 -12.18
C LEU A 10 1.30 -7.53 -12.88
N LEU A 11 1.99 -8.20 -13.80
CA LEU A 11 1.44 -9.35 -14.51
C LEU A 11 1.10 -10.51 -13.56
N VAL A 12 1.98 -10.84 -12.62
CA VAL A 12 1.73 -11.89 -11.62
C VAL A 12 0.49 -11.57 -10.79
N VAL A 13 0.34 -10.32 -10.33
CA VAL A 13 -0.82 -9.89 -9.54
C VAL A 13 -2.11 -10.00 -10.35
N LEU A 14 -2.13 -9.47 -11.57
CA LEU A 14 -3.33 -9.49 -12.42
C LEU A 14 -3.69 -10.91 -12.90
N LEU A 15 -2.69 -11.69 -13.33
CA LEU A 15 -2.91 -13.06 -13.78
C LEU A 15 -3.36 -13.99 -12.65
N SER A 16 -2.79 -13.85 -11.44
CA SER A 16 -3.20 -14.65 -10.28
C SER A 16 -4.60 -14.26 -9.78
N MET A 17 -4.98 -12.98 -9.84
CA MET A 17 -6.34 -12.53 -9.57
C MET A 17 -7.31 -13.15 -10.58
N LEU A 18 -7.01 -13.04 -11.87
CA LEU A 18 -7.84 -13.62 -12.94
C LEU A 18 -7.95 -15.14 -12.79
N ALA A 19 -6.84 -15.83 -12.52
CA ALA A 19 -6.83 -17.27 -12.30
C ALA A 19 -7.71 -17.70 -11.12
N GLY A 20 -7.69 -16.94 -10.01
CA GLY A 20 -8.58 -17.16 -8.86
C GLY A 20 -10.06 -17.05 -9.23
N ILE A 21 -10.43 -16.08 -10.09
CA ILE A 21 -11.80 -15.88 -10.56
C ILE A 21 -12.24 -16.97 -11.52
N VAL A 22 -11.38 -17.33 -12.49
CA VAL A 22 -11.73 -18.29 -13.56
C VAL A 22 -11.66 -19.75 -13.07
N PHE A 23 -10.72 -20.05 -12.17
CA PHE A 23 -10.51 -21.40 -11.62
C PHE A 23 -10.69 -21.42 -10.09
N PRO A 24 -11.91 -21.13 -9.57
CA PRO A 24 -12.14 -21.00 -8.13
C PRO A 24 -11.83 -22.28 -7.34
N GLY A 25 -12.05 -23.46 -7.92
CA GLY A 25 -11.71 -24.73 -7.30
C GLY A 25 -10.22 -24.92 -7.04
N PHE A 26 -9.36 -24.42 -7.93
CA PHE A 26 -7.91 -24.40 -7.71
C PHE A 26 -7.53 -23.33 -6.68
N GLY A 27 -8.10 -22.13 -6.80
CA GLY A 27 -7.81 -21.03 -5.89
C GLY A 27 -8.21 -21.30 -4.43
N SER A 28 -9.29 -22.05 -4.22
CA SER A 28 -9.77 -22.41 -2.86
C SER A 28 -8.79 -23.25 -2.04
N LEU A 29 -7.84 -23.94 -2.68
CA LEU A 29 -6.74 -24.63 -2.01
C LEU A 29 -5.86 -23.68 -1.19
N PHE A 30 -5.87 -22.40 -1.53
CA PHE A 30 -5.05 -21.35 -0.91
C PHE A 30 -5.84 -20.46 0.07
N ASP A 31 -7.12 -20.73 0.32
CA ASP A 31 -8.03 -19.88 1.11
C ASP A 31 -7.55 -19.52 2.51
N SER A 32 -6.82 -20.42 3.16
CA SER A 32 -6.29 -20.22 4.51
C SER A 32 -4.93 -19.53 4.55
N LEU A 33 -4.25 -19.38 3.41
CA LEU A 33 -2.86 -18.93 3.34
C LEU A 33 -2.65 -17.40 3.27
N PRO A 34 -3.59 -16.55 2.79
CA PRO A 34 -3.33 -15.13 2.54
C PRO A 34 -2.73 -14.38 3.74
N ILE A 35 -3.20 -14.67 4.96
CA ILE A 35 -2.70 -14.00 6.16
C ILE A 35 -1.24 -14.36 6.46
N TYR A 36 -0.86 -15.61 6.30
CA TYR A 36 0.51 -16.09 6.53
C TYR A 36 1.45 -15.56 5.44
N CYS A 37 1.00 -15.57 4.18
CA CYS A 37 1.75 -14.99 3.07
C CYS A 37 2.00 -13.49 3.29
N LEU A 38 0.98 -12.75 3.77
CA LEU A 38 1.11 -11.35 4.13
C LEU A 38 2.16 -11.14 5.23
N MET A 39 2.14 -11.96 6.29
CA MET A 39 3.13 -11.87 7.38
C MET A 39 4.55 -12.10 6.87
N ILE A 40 4.76 -13.09 5.98
CA ILE A 40 6.07 -13.34 5.36
C ILE A 40 6.48 -12.16 4.45
N LEU A 41 5.56 -11.60 3.67
CA LEU A 41 5.82 -10.41 2.83
C LEU A 41 6.23 -9.20 3.67
N LEU A 42 5.57 -8.95 4.79
CA LEU A 42 5.92 -7.88 5.72
C LEU A 42 7.28 -8.14 6.38
N PHE A 43 7.55 -9.38 6.80
CA PHE A 43 8.84 -9.78 7.34
C PHE A 43 9.98 -9.49 6.34
N LEU A 44 9.85 -9.96 5.09
CA LEU A 44 10.83 -9.70 4.03
C LEU A 44 11.03 -8.19 3.78
N SER A 45 9.98 -7.42 3.96
CA SER A 45 10.00 -5.99 3.78
C SER A 45 10.74 -5.28 4.91
N PHE A 46 10.43 -5.61 6.16
CA PHE A 46 11.09 -5.05 7.33
C PHE A 46 12.58 -5.43 7.41
N LEU A 47 12.98 -6.59 6.87
CA LEU A 47 14.39 -6.97 6.77
C LEU A 47 15.23 -5.96 5.97
N SER A 48 14.63 -5.26 5.02
CA SER A 48 15.31 -4.29 4.16
C SER A 48 15.40 -2.89 4.77
N ILE A 49 14.83 -2.67 5.93
CA ILE A 49 14.74 -1.36 6.60
C ILE A 49 15.85 -1.25 7.63
N GLU A 50 16.67 -0.19 7.53
CA GLU A 50 17.72 0.12 8.51
C GLU A 50 17.20 1.07 9.60
N VAL A 51 17.12 0.59 10.84
CA VAL A 51 16.60 1.37 11.99
C VAL A 51 17.43 2.63 12.27
N LYS A 52 18.74 2.60 12.03
CA LYS A 52 19.61 3.78 12.20
C LYS A 52 19.20 4.93 11.28
N THR A 53 18.92 4.63 10.02
CA THR A 53 18.44 5.61 9.04
C THR A 53 17.10 6.19 9.43
N ILE A 54 16.18 5.37 9.96
CA ILE A 54 14.89 5.83 10.48
C ILE A 54 15.08 6.87 11.59
N TRP A 55 15.91 6.56 12.59
CA TRP A 55 16.10 7.42 13.74
C TRP A 55 16.69 8.78 13.38
N HIS A 56 17.68 8.79 12.48
CA HIS A 56 18.29 10.02 11.99
C HIS A 56 17.28 10.92 11.24
N THR A 57 16.52 10.31 10.32
CA THR A 57 15.51 11.02 9.52
C THR A 57 14.34 11.53 10.40
N LEU A 58 13.91 10.73 11.38
CA LEU A 58 12.89 11.13 12.34
C LEU A 58 13.27 12.44 13.05
N LYS A 59 14.50 12.54 13.57
CA LYS A 59 14.96 13.75 14.28
C LYS A 59 15.02 14.99 13.39
N GLY A 60 15.40 14.84 12.12
CA GLY A 60 15.55 15.95 11.18
C GLY A 60 14.26 16.41 10.50
N SER A 61 13.23 15.57 10.45
CA SER A 61 12.02 15.83 9.63
C SER A 61 10.72 15.56 10.39
N MET A 62 10.73 15.62 11.72
CA MET A 62 9.57 15.30 12.56
C MET A 62 8.28 16.03 12.16
N PRO A 63 8.26 17.37 11.90
CA PRO A 63 7.04 18.07 11.50
C PRO A 63 6.45 17.55 10.19
N VAL A 64 7.31 17.25 9.20
CA VAL A 64 6.90 16.72 7.89
C VAL A 64 6.34 15.31 8.04
N ILE A 65 6.99 14.47 8.85
CA ILE A 65 6.56 13.09 9.12
C ILE A 65 5.20 13.11 9.86
N ALA A 66 5.05 13.95 10.88
CA ALA A 66 3.80 14.07 11.62
C ALA A 66 2.66 14.56 10.71
N CYS A 67 2.91 15.59 9.89
CA CYS A 67 1.95 16.14 8.94
C CYS A 67 1.48 15.07 7.94
N LEU A 68 2.40 14.38 7.26
CA LEU A 68 2.07 13.34 6.28
C LEU A 68 1.40 12.13 6.93
N THR A 69 1.81 11.74 8.13
CA THR A 69 1.18 10.65 8.88
C THR A 69 -0.25 11.00 9.26
N PHE A 70 -0.50 12.19 9.79
CA PHE A 70 -1.83 12.65 10.15
C PHE A 70 -2.74 12.79 8.93
N LEU A 71 -2.21 13.38 7.85
CA LEU A 71 -2.94 13.46 6.57
C LEU A 71 -3.32 12.08 6.06
N LYS A 72 -2.37 11.13 6.06
CA LYS A 72 -2.54 9.75 5.56
C LYS A 72 -3.51 8.94 6.38
N LEU A 73 -3.39 8.96 7.70
CA LEU A 73 -4.13 8.05 8.58
C LEU A 73 -5.42 8.64 9.16
N ALA A 74 -5.67 9.94 9.00
CA ALA A 74 -6.86 10.59 9.54
C ALA A 74 -7.58 11.46 8.51
N VAL A 75 -6.96 12.51 8.01
CA VAL A 75 -7.67 13.53 7.19
C VAL A 75 -8.12 12.97 5.86
N LEU A 76 -7.19 12.34 5.12
CA LEU A 76 -7.46 11.85 3.77
C LEU A 76 -8.54 10.74 3.75
N PRO A 77 -8.50 9.72 4.64
CA PRO A 77 -9.55 8.70 4.68
C PRO A 77 -10.93 9.26 4.99
N VAL A 78 -11.01 10.20 5.96
CA VAL A 78 -12.27 10.85 6.33
C VAL A 78 -12.82 11.68 5.16
N ALA A 79 -11.98 12.52 4.55
CA ALA A 79 -12.40 13.36 3.43
C ALA A 79 -12.87 12.52 2.24
N VAL A 80 -12.09 11.51 1.86
CA VAL A 80 -12.42 10.61 0.74
C VAL A 80 -13.69 9.81 1.03
N TYR A 81 -13.88 9.31 2.25
CA TYR A 81 -15.09 8.62 2.64
C TYR A 81 -16.35 9.48 2.44
N PHE A 82 -16.35 10.71 2.94
CA PHE A 82 -17.52 11.59 2.80
C PHE A 82 -17.78 11.99 1.35
N VAL A 83 -16.75 12.24 0.57
CA VAL A 83 -16.90 12.52 -0.87
C VAL A 83 -17.53 11.32 -1.57
N PHE A 84 -17.00 10.10 -1.36
CA PHE A 84 -17.54 8.91 -1.99
C PHE A 84 -18.93 8.55 -1.46
N ARG A 85 -19.20 8.79 -0.18
CA ARG A 85 -20.55 8.62 0.40
C ARG A 85 -21.60 9.47 -0.30
N ALA A 86 -21.22 10.66 -0.78
CA ALA A 86 -22.13 11.57 -1.48
C ALA A 86 -22.22 11.23 -2.98
N VAL A 87 -21.13 10.82 -3.65
CA VAL A 87 -21.07 10.70 -5.12
C VAL A 87 -21.21 9.24 -5.60
N ALA A 88 -20.61 8.30 -4.88
CA ALA A 88 -20.56 6.87 -5.23
C ALA A 88 -20.65 6.01 -3.96
N PRO A 89 -21.81 5.95 -3.27
CA PRO A 89 -21.95 5.32 -1.95
C PRO A 89 -21.48 3.89 -1.86
N ALA A 90 -21.66 3.10 -2.93
CA ALA A 90 -21.22 1.70 -3.01
C ALA A 90 -19.69 1.52 -2.85
N TYR A 91 -18.92 2.55 -3.17
CA TYR A 91 -17.45 2.53 -3.11
C TYR A 91 -16.88 3.30 -1.92
N ALA A 92 -17.72 3.88 -1.06
CA ALA A 92 -17.28 4.69 0.07
C ALA A 92 -16.39 3.91 1.05
N ASP A 93 -16.76 2.67 1.36
CA ASP A 93 -16.03 1.80 2.26
C ASP A 93 -14.69 1.36 1.65
N ALA A 94 -14.69 0.99 0.38
CA ALA A 94 -13.46 0.67 -0.35
C ALA A 94 -12.49 1.86 -0.41
N ALA A 95 -13.00 3.06 -0.65
CA ALA A 95 -12.24 4.30 -0.68
C ALA A 95 -11.67 4.67 0.70
N LEU A 96 -12.47 4.51 1.78
CA LEU A 96 -12.02 4.66 3.17
C LEU A 96 -10.88 3.72 3.50
N LEU A 97 -11.06 2.44 3.24
CA LEU A 97 -10.08 1.40 3.56
C LEU A 97 -8.77 1.60 2.79
N LEU A 98 -8.87 1.87 1.50
CA LEU A 98 -7.69 2.08 0.66
C LEU A 98 -6.93 3.35 1.04
N SER A 99 -7.62 4.46 1.36
CA SER A 99 -6.96 5.70 1.79
C SER A 99 -6.36 5.60 3.19
N GLY A 100 -7.02 4.88 4.11
CA GLY A 100 -6.62 4.73 5.50
C GLY A 100 -5.54 3.70 5.76
N ILE A 101 -5.13 2.91 4.76
CA ILE A 101 -4.07 1.89 4.94
C ILE A 101 -2.67 2.52 4.99
N SER A 102 -1.69 1.81 5.55
CA SER A 102 -0.29 2.26 5.62
C SER A 102 0.33 2.47 4.23
N THR A 103 1.41 3.24 4.18
CA THR A 103 2.24 3.37 3.00
C THR A 103 2.87 2.02 2.64
N GLY A 104 2.88 1.70 1.36
CA GLY A 104 3.39 0.43 0.85
C GLY A 104 4.89 0.29 0.99
N VAL A 105 5.36 -0.90 1.29
CA VAL A 105 6.79 -1.21 1.50
C VAL A 105 7.66 -1.04 0.25
N VAL A 106 7.06 -0.99 -0.92
CA VAL A 106 7.75 -0.70 -2.20
C VAL A 106 7.88 0.81 -2.42
N ALA A 107 7.16 1.64 -1.68
CA ALA A 107 7.16 3.10 -1.85
C ALA A 107 8.54 3.77 -1.77
N PRO A 108 9.48 3.41 -0.88
CA PRO A 108 10.83 4.00 -0.89
C PRO A 108 11.60 3.72 -2.18
N PHE A 109 11.41 2.55 -2.77
CA PHE A 109 11.99 2.24 -4.07
C PHE A 109 11.38 3.09 -5.19
N ILE A 110 10.04 3.25 -5.21
CA ILE A 110 9.36 4.15 -6.14
C ILE A 110 9.86 5.58 -5.97
N ALA A 111 10.01 6.06 -4.73
CA ALA A 111 10.58 7.39 -4.45
C ALA A 111 11.97 7.57 -5.08
N THR A 112 12.84 6.57 -4.97
CA THR A 112 14.16 6.57 -5.62
C THR A 112 14.04 6.66 -7.14
N LEU A 113 13.13 5.90 -7.76
CA LEU A 113 12.91 5.90 -9.21
C LEU A 113 12.45 7.25 -9.77
N VAL A 114 11.66 7.99 -8.98
CA VAL A 114 11.15 9.32 -9.35
C VAL A 114 12.00 10.45 -8.76
N ARG A 115 13.16 10.12 -8.17
CA ARG A 115 14.11 11.06 -7.54
C ARG A 115 13.46 11.88 -6.41
N GLY A 116 12.59 11.26 -5.60
CA GLY A 116 12.06 11.81 -4.36
C GLY A 116 12.93 11.44 -3.15
N ASN A 117 12.61 11.98 -1.98
CA ASN A 117 13.28 11.67 -0.72
C ASN A 117 12.87 10.28 -0.22
N SER A 118 13.63 9.25 -0.62
CA SER A 118 13.36 7.84 -0.26
C SER A 118 13.53 7.57 1.25
N ALA A 119 14.43 8.28 1.93
CA ALA A 119 14.61 8.14 3.37
C ALA A 119 13.36 8.60 4.15
N LEU A 120 12.77 9.72 3.76
CA LEU A 120 11.50 10.21 4.31
C LEU A 120 10.36 9.20 4.08
N VAL A 121 10.25 8.67 2.85
CA VAL A 121 9.21 7.65 2.53
C VAL A 121 9.43 6.37 3.33
N MET A 122 10.68 5.94 3.53
CA MET A 122 11.00 4.76 4.35
C MET A 122 10.53 4.91 5.80
N VAL A 123 10.77 6.08 6.40
CA VAL A 123 10.28 6.39 7.76
C VAL A 123 8.77 6.35 7.81
N LEU A 124 8.10 6.94 6.82
CA LEU A 124 6.63 6.95 6.73
C LEU A 124 6.03 5.57 6.55
N VAL A 125 6.68 4.67 5.81
CA VAL A 125 6.28 3.25 5.74
C VAL A 125 6.25 2.63 7.13
N VAL A 126 7.30 2.80 7.92
CA VAL A 126 7.38 2.21 9.27
C VAL A 126 6.36 2.85 10.21
N VAL A 127 6.35 4.18 10.30
CA VAL A 127 5.46 4.93 11.21
C VAL A 127 4.00 4.61 10.91
N THR A 128 3.59 4.69 9.63
CA THR A 128 2.19 4.40 9.27
C THR A 128 1.84 2.94 9.49
N SER A 129 2.76 2.00 9.23
CA SER A 129 2.50 0.56 9.47
C SER A 129 2.34 0.24 10.95
N LEU A 130 3.13 0.85 11.84
CA LEU A 130 3.01 0.62 13.29
C LEU A 130 1.74 1.25 13.87
N LEU A 131 1.21 2.32 13.26
CA LEU A 131 -0.01 3.00 13.71
C LEU A 131 -1.30 2.36 13.18
N ILE A 132 -1.25 1.64 12.06
CA ILE A 132 -2.43 1.09 11.37
C ILE A 132 -3.29 0.18 12.27
N PRO A 133 -2.78 -0.67 13.16
CA PRO A 133 -3.60 -1.51 14.03
C PRO A 133 -4.58 -0.73 14.90
N PHE A 134 -4.30 0.54 15.14
CA PHE A 134 -5.13 1.43 15.96
C PHE A 134 -5.92 2.41 15.09
N SER A 135 -5.28 3.05 14.10
CA SER A 135 -5.90 4.11 13.30
C SER A 135 -7.01 3.58 12.38
N LEU A 136 -6.78 2.50 11.64
CA LEU A 136 -7.76 1.98 10.69
C LEU A 136 -9.02 1.45 11.39
N PRO A 137 -8.93 0.59 12.44
CA PRO A 137 -10.12 0.16 13.17
C PRO A 137 -10.86 1.32 13.85
N ALA A 138 -10.15 2.33 14.35
CA ALA A 138 -10.77 3.51 14.93
C ALA A 138 -11.58 4.30 13.90
N LEU A 139 -11.04 4.51 12.70
CA LEU A 139 -11.75 5.15 11.58
C LEU A 139 -12.99 4.36 11.16
N ILE A 140 -12.85 3.04 11.00
CA ILE A 140 -13.95 2.16 10.64
C ILE A 140 -15.06 2.27 11.70
N LYS A 141 -14.72 2.20 12.99
CA LYS A 141 -15.69 2.35 14.06
C LYS A 141 -16.36 3.72 14.06
N ALA A 142 -15.61 4.78 13.86
CA ALA A 142 -16.12 6.14 13.89
C ALA A 142 -17.10 6.43 12.72
N LEU A 143 -16.78 5.92 11.52
CA LEU A 143 -17.50 6.26 10.29
C LEU A 143 -18.57 5.22 9.90
N LEU A 144 -18.33 3.93 10.16
CA LEU A 144 -19.25 2.84 9.79
C LEU A 144 -19.94 2.19 10.99
N GLY A 145 -19.48 2.43 12.22
CA GLY A 145 -19.91 1.70 13.42
C GLY A 145 -21.39 1.82 13.81
N ARG A 146 -22.15 2.68 13.13
CA ARG A 146 -23.61 2.79 13.30
C ARG A 146 -24.41 1.89 12.35
N SER A 147 -23.78 1.40 11.30
CA SER A 147 -24.43 0.65 10.22
C SER A 147 -24.03 -0.82 10.14
N VAL A 148 -22.97 -1.23 10.84
CA VAL A 148 -22.40 -2.59 10.79
C VAL A 148 -21.91 -3.01 12.18
N GLU A 149 -22.25 -4.23 12.61
CA GLU A 149 -21.60 -4.86 13.77
C GLU A 149 -20.15 -5.19 13.43
N ILE A 150 -19.23 -4.30 13.83
CA ILE A 150 -17.83 -4.41 13.46
C ILE A 150 -17.05 -5.07 14.60
N PRO A 151 -16.37 -6.21 14.38
CA PRO A 151 -15.56 -6.88 15.39
C PRO A 151 -14.24 -6.13 15.59
N LEU A 152 -14.29 -4.94 16.21
CA LEU A 152 -13.16 -4.04 16.39
C LEU A 152 -11.94 -4.72 17.03
N ALA A 153 -12.17 -5.51 18.08
CA ALA A 153 -11.12 -6.24 18.77
C ALA A 153 -10.42 -7.25 17.84
N ALA A 154 -11.19 -7.92 16.97
CA ALA A 154 -10.63 -8.86 15.99
C ALA A 154 -9.80 -8.14 14.92
N MET A 155 -10.25 -6.96 14.46
CA MET A 155 -9.51 -6.12 13.51
C MET A 155 -8.18 -5.64 14.10
N VAL A 156 -8.21 -5.06 15.32
CA VAL A 156 -7.00 -4.62 16.03
C VAL A 156 -6.04 -5.78 16.23
N ARG A 157 -6.54 -6.92 16.76
CA ARG A 157 -5.74 -8.12 16.99
C ARG A 157 -5.09 -8.64 15.72
N MET A 158 -5.86 -8.73 14.62
CA MET A 158 -5.34 -9.20 13.33
C MET A 158 -4.23 -8.29 12.84
N LEU A 159 -4.48 -6.97 12.76
CA LEU A 159 -3.50 -6.00 12.27
C LEU A 159 -2.26 -5.95 13.16
N ALA A 160 -2.43 -6.01 14.48
CA ALA A 160 -1.32 -6.04 15.42
C ALA A 160 -0.44 -7.28 15.21
N LEU A 161 -1.03 -8.47 15.14
CA LEU A 161 -0.27 -9.71 14.91
C LEU A 161 0.43 -9.71 13.56
N VAL A 162 -0.27 -9.31 12.51
CA VAL A 162 0.26 -9.31 11.13
C VAL A 162 1.40 -8.32 10.96
N ILE A 163 1.44 -7.24 11.73
CA ILE A 163 2.47 -6.20 11.61
C ILE A 163 3.57 -6.36 12.66
N PHE A 164 3.22 -6.45 13.94
CA PHE A 164 4.23 -6.45 15.01
C PHE A 164 5.02 -7.76 15.05
N LEU A 165 4.40 -8.92 14.80
CA LEU A 165 5.14 -10.17 14.82
C LEU A 165 6.22 -10.26 13.73
N PRO A 166 5.93 -9.96 12.44
CA PRO A 166 6.97 -9.89 11.41
C PRO A 166 8.02 -8.80 11.68
N PHE A 167 7.61 -7.65 12.25
CA PHE A 167 8.55 -6.60 12.59
C PHE A 167 9.55 -7.07 13.65
N VAL A 168 9.08 -7.60 14.77
CA VAL A 168 9.94 -8.13 15.84
C VAL A 168 10.82 -9.26 15.33
N ALA A 169 10.26 -10.19 14.56
CA ALA A 169 11.01 -11.30 13.97
C ALA A 169 12.12 -10.81 13.01
N SER A 170 11.86 -9.75 12.24
CA SER A 170 12.84 -9.18 11.34
C SER A 170 14.00 -8.52 12.10
N GLU A 171 13.72 -7.77 13.16
CA GLU A 171 14.76 -7.16 14.00
C GLU A 171 15.56 -8.22 14.75
N ALA A 172 14.89 -9.24 15.28
CA ALA A 172 15.57 -10.39 15.93
C ALA A 172 16.53 -11.09 14.96
N LEU A 173 16.12 -11.35 13.70
CA LEU A 173 16.99 -12.00 12.72
C LEU A 173 18.21 -11.13 12.37
N LYS A 174 18.04 -9.82 12.25
CA LYS A 174 19.16 -8.90 11.96
C LYS A 174 20.23 -8.94 13.04
N ILE A 175 19.84 -9.15 14.30
CA ILE A 175 20.74 -9.18 15.46
C ILE A 175 21.32 -10.59 15.65
N LEU A 176 20.47 -11.61 15.63
CA LEU A 176 20.86 -12.97 16.03
C LEU A 176 21.50 -13.78 14.90
N ALA A 177 21.14 -13.52 13.65
CA ALA A 177 21.60 -14.31 12.51
C ALA A 177 21.88 -13.48 11.24
N PRO A 178 22.83 -12.52 11.27
CA PRO A 178 23.12 -11.63 10.15
C PRO A 178 23.62 -12.35 8.89
N SER A 179 24.16 -13.54 9.02
CA SER A 179 24.59 -14.38 7.87
C SER A 179 23.40 -14.88 7.04
N TRP A 180 22.27 -15.21 7.69
CA TRP A 180 21.04 -15.62 7.03
C TRP A 180 20.34 -14.46 6.33
N LEU A 181 20.47 -13.25 6.85
CA LEU A 181 19.90 -12.03 6.26
C LEU A 181 20.29 -11.90 4.78
N ARG A 182 21.56 -12.06 4.46
CA ARG A 182 22.04 -11.95 3.07
C ARG A 182 21.46 -13.02 2.13
N ARG A 183 21.24 -14.24 2.62
CA ARG A 183 20.62 -15.33 1.84
C ARG A 183 19.16 -15.04 1.57
N ILE A 184 18.41 -14.62 2.58
CA ILE A 184 16.97 -14.29 2.48
C ILE A 184 16.77 -13.11 1.53
N LEU A 185 17.57 -12.05 1.64
CA LEU A 185 17.48 -10.88 0.78
C LEU A 185 17.75 -11.20 -0.70
N LYS A 186 18.60 -12.17 -1.01
CA LYS A 186 18.80 -12.64 -2.40
C LYS A 186 17.57 -13.34 -2.98
N ALA A 187 16.85 -14.09 -2.16
CA ALA A 187 15.64 -14.81 -2.57
C ALA A 187 14.35 -13.96 -2.46
N ARG A 188 14.44 -12.73 -1.95
CA ARG A 188 13.30 -11.88 -1.63
C ARG A 188 12.35 -11.67 -2.80
N TYR A 189 12.89 -11.35 -3.99
CA TYR A 189 12.07 -11.01 -5.15
C TYR A 189 11.22 -12.20 -5.65
N PRO A 190 11.79 -13.37 -6.00
CA PRO A 190 10.97 -14.51 -6.43
C PRO A 190 10.01 -14.98 -5.34
N LEU A 191 10.43 -14.99 -4.08
CA LEU A 191 9.57 -15.36 -2.96
C LEU A 191 8.38 -14.40 -2.84
N SER A 192 8.61 -13.09 -2.96
CA SER A 192 7.53 -12.09 -2.91
C SER A 192 6.53 -12.29 -4.06
N LEU A 193 6.98 -12.59 -5.28
CA LEU A 193 6.08 -12.85 -6.41
C LEU A 193 5.17 -14.06 -6.15
N THR A 194 5.75 -15.16 -5.64
CA THR A 194 4.98 -16.37 -5.31
C THR A 194 3.96 -16.09 -4.21
N LEU A 195 4.36 -15.38 -3.15
CA LEU A 195 3.47 -15.04 -2.05
C LEU A 195 2.33 -14.12 -2.50
N PHE A 196 2.60 -13.15 -3.37
CA PHE A 196 1.55 -12.30 -3.99
C PHE A 196 0.56 -13.13 -4.80
N ALA A 197 1.06 -14.07 -5.61
CA ALA A 197 0.19 -14.95 -6.39
C ALA A 197 -0.73 -15.80 -5.50
N VAL A 198 -0.20 -16.37 -4.42
CA VAL A 198 -0.96 -17.18 -3.45
C VAL A 198 -2.02 -16.32 -2.75
N VAL A 199 -1.68 -15.10 -2.33
CA VAL A 199 -2.66 -14.17 -1.72
C VAL A 199 -3.83 -13.91 -2.66
N ASN A 200 -3.54 -13.58 -3.93
CA ASN A 200 -4.59 -13.28 -4.89
C ASN A 200 -5.43 -14.51 -5.24
N LEU A 201 -4.81 -15.65 -5.48
CA LEU A 201 -5.52 -16.90 -5.73
C LEU A 201 -6.50 -17.23 -4.59
N GLY A 202 -6.03 -17.20 -3.33
CA GLY A 202 -6.87 -17.52 -2.18
C GLY A 202 -7.96 -16.47 -1.91
N VAL A 203 -7.70 -15.18 -2.13
CA VAL A 203 -8.71 -14.13 -1.91
C VAL A 203 -9.77 -14.14 -3.02
N PHE A 204 -9.35 -14.14 -4.29
CA PHE A 204 -10.29 -13.94 -5.41
C PHE A 204 -11.08 -15.18 -5.79
N SER A 205 -10.61 -16.39 -5.46
CA SER A 205 -11.41 -17.61 -5.59
C SER A 205 -12.72 -17.55 -4.81
N ARG A 206 -12.71 -16.95 -3.62
CA ARG A 206 -13.91 -16.79 -2.79
C ARG A 206 -14.97 -15.90 -3.42
N TYR A 207 -14.54 -14.95 -4.24
CA TYR A 207 -15.41 -13.95 -4.86
C TYR A 207 -15.71 -14.23 -6.34
N ALA A 208 -15.33 -15.40 -6.88
CA ALA A 208 -15.53 -15.75 -8.27
C ALA A 208 -16.99 -15.59 -8.72
N SER A 209 -17.95 -16.03 -7.89
CA SER A 209 -19.38 -15.88 -8.19
C SER A 209 -19.85 -14.42 -8.28
N PHE A 210 -19.25 -13.51 -7.48
CA PHE A 210 -19.52 -12.09 -7.56
C PHE A 210 -19.07 -11.51 -8.92
N PHE A 211 -17.88 -11.83 -9.37
CA PHE A 211 -17.35 -11.32 -10.64
C PHE A 211 -18.11 -11.85 -11.87
N HIS A 212 -18.63 -13.07 -11.79
CA HIS A 212 -19.46 -13.62 -12.86
C HIS A 212 -20.84 -12.95 -12.94
N ARG A 213 -21.38 -12.49 -11.79
CA ARG A 213 -22.67 -11.77 -11.75
C ARG A 213 -22.53 -10.28 -12.06
N GLU A 214 -21.42 -9.67 -11.66
CA GLU A 214 -21.16 -8.23 -11.73
C GLU A 214 -19.87 -7.91 -12.51
N PRO A 215 -19.78 -8.26 -13.82
CA PRO A 215 -18.55 -8.08 -14.59
C PRO A 215 -18.14 -6.61 -14.73
N LEU A 216 -19.12 -5.68 -14.71
CA LEU A 216 -18.84 -4.24 -14.75
C LEU A 216 -18.19 -3.72 -13.47
N ALA A 217 -18.29 -4.46 -12.36
CA ALA A 217 -17.66 -4.06 -11.10
C ALA A 217 -16.13 -3.97 -11.22
N ILE A 218 -15.50 -4.80 -12.07
CA ILE A 218 -14.05 -4.74 -12.31
C ILE A 218 -13.69 -3.43 -13.01
N LEU A 219 -14.46 -3.04 -14.03
CA LEU A 219 -14.20 -1.81 -14.79
C LEU A 219 -14.38 -0.57 -13.89
N THR A 220 -15.50 -0.50 -13.17
CA THR A 220 -15.78 0.63 -12.27
C THR A 220 -14.79 0.70 -11.12
N ALA A 221 -14.42 -0.43 -10.51
CA ALA A 221 -13.39 -0.48 -9.48
C ALA A 221 -12.02 -0.02 -10.00
N THR A 222 -11.67 -0.34 -11.25
CA THR A 222 -10.43 0.13 -11.89
C THR A 222 -10.46 1.65 -12.08
N LEU A 223 -11.55 2.22 -12.59
CA LEU A 223 -11.69 3.68 -12.77
C LEU A 223 -11.60 4.41 -11.42
N ILE A 224 -12.24 3.87 -10.39
CA ILE A 224 -12.16 4.41 -9.03
C ILE A 224 -10.74 4.32 -8.48
N ALA A 225 -10.03 3.22 -8.70
CA ALA A 225 -8.64 3.08 -8.30
C ALA A 225 -7.74 4.16 -8.94
N PHE A 226 -7.92 4.48 -10.22
CA PHE A 226 -7.20 5.57 -10.90
C PHE A 226 -7.56 6.94 -10.33
N LEU A 227 -8.85 7.21 -10.09
CA LEU A 227 -9.31 8.45 -9.48
C LEU A 227 -8.69 8.65 -8.10
N LEU A 228 -8.75 7.63 -7.25
CA LEU A 228 -8.18 7.64 -5.91
C LEU A 228 -6.66 7.88 -5.97
N ALA A 229 -5.94 7.20 -6.87
CA ALA A 229 -4.51 7.39 -7.04
C ALA A 229 -4.14 8.84 -7.41
N ALA A 230 -4.91 9.45 -8.32
CA ALA A 230 -4.73 10.85 -8.70
C ALA A 230 -4.97 11.80 -7.51
N VAL A 231 -6.05 11.57 -6.74
CA VAL A 231 -6.39 12.35 -5.53
C VAL A 231 -5.28 12.23 -4.48
N TYR A 232 -4.80 11.03 -4.20
CA TYR A 232 -3.75 10.80 -3.20
C TYR A 232 -2.42 11.45 -3.62
N CYS A 233 -2.04 11.31 -4.89
CA CYS A 233 -0.83 11.91 -5.41
C CYS A 233 -0.91 13.45 -5.32
N ALA A 234 -2.03 14.04 -5.77
CA ALA A 234 -2.25 15.48 -5.69
C ALA A 234 -2.25 15.99 -4.23
N ALA A 235 -2.92 15.29 -3.31
CA ALA A 235 -2.93 15.64 -1.89
C ALA A 235 -1.51 15.64 -1.29
N GLY A 236 -0.67 14.68 -1.67
CA GLY A 236 0.72 14.61 -1.22
C GLY A 236 1.58 15.76 -1.72
N ILE A 237 1.45 16.14 -3.00
CA ILE A 237 2.14 17.30 -3.59
C ILE A 237 1.67 18.58 -2.92
N LEU A 238 0.36 18.77 -2.77
CA LEU A 238 -0.23 19.97 -2.20
C LEU A 238 0.14 20.15 -0.72
N CYS A 239 0.10 19.08 0.06
CA CYS A 239 0.52 19.12 1.47
C CYS A 239 1.99 19.58 1.62
N MET A 240 2.83 19.16 0.69
CA MET A 240 4.28 19.44 0.71
C MET A 240 4.69 20.58 -0.23
N TYR A 241 3.77 21.46 -0.66
CA TYR A 241 4.07 22.46 -1.71
C TYR A 241 5.17 23.47 -1.32
N ARG A 242 5.35 23.72 -0.01
CA ARG A 242 6.40 24.61 0.55
C ARG A 242 7.74 23.92 0.76
N GLU A 243 7.76 22.61 0.69
CA GLU A 243 8.94 21.78 0.88
C GLU A 243 9.78 21.68 -0.41
N PRO A 244 11.06 21.32 -0.32
CA PRO A 244 11.89 20.97 -1.47
C PRO A 244 11.21 19.95 -2.40
N LEU A 245 11.57 19.98 -3.69
CA LEU A 245 10.94 19.15 -4.72
C LEU A 245 10.98 17.65 -4.36
N GLU A 246 12.10 17.17 -3.78
CA GLU A 246 12.27 15.80 -3.34
C GLU A 246 11.24 15.41 -2.26
N ASN A 247 10.91 16.33 -1.35
CA ASN A 247 9.90 16.12 -0.30
C ASN A 247 8.48 16.19 -0.86
N ARG A 248 8.20 17.04 -1.87
CA ARG A 248 6.90 17.05 -2.58
C ARG A 248 6.64 15.72 -3.26
N ILE A 249 7.66 15.19 -3.95
CA ILE A 249 7.59 13.87 -4.60
C ILE A 249 7.43 12.77 -3.54
N ALA A 250 8.15 12.85 -2.41
CA ALA A 250 8.02 11.91 -1.31
C ALA A 250 6.60 11.91 -0.71
N GLY A 251 5.98 13.09 -0.56
CA GLY A 251 4.59 13.23 -0.12
C GLY A 251 3.62 12.53 -1.08
N ALA A 252 3.76 12.77 -2.39
CA ALA A 252 2.96 12.10 -3.42
C ALA A 252 3.10 10.58 -3.39
N VAL A 253 4.34 10.08 -3.28
CA VAL A 253 4.64 8.65 -3.18
C VAL A 253 4.08 8.05 -1.89
N THR A 254 4.23 8.73 -0.76
CA THR A 254 3.71 8.27 0.54
C THR A 254 2.20 8.10 0.54
N LEU A 255 1.48 9.06 -0.01
CA LEU A 255 0.01 9.00 -0.07
C LEU A 255 -0.49 8.13 -1.22
N GLY A 256 0.20 8.10 -2.36
CA GLY A 256 -0.22 7.37 -3.56
C GLY A 256 0.18 5.88 -3.59
N ASN A 257 1.22 5.48 -2.87
CA ASN A 257 1.66 4.08 -2.87
C ASN A 257 1.23 3.34 -1.59
N MET A 258 0.08 2.69 -1.68
CA MET A 258 -0.57 1.96 -0.58
C MET A 258 0.05 0.58 -0.33
N ASN A 259 -0.13 0.05 0.87
CA ASN A 259 0.19 -1.35 1.18
C ASN A 259 -0.93 -2.26 0.67
N ASN A 260 -0.92 -2.54 -0.65
CA ASN A 260 -2.00 -3.26 -1.33
C ASN A 260 -2.25 -4.65 -0.74
N VAL A 261 -1.20 -5.40 -0.37
CA VAL A 261 -1.39 -6.75 0.18
C VAL A 261 -2.10 -6.71 1.51
N LEU A 262 -1.69 -5.77 2.38
CA LEU A 262 -2.31 -5.62 3.70
C LEU A 262 -3.80 -5.30 3.57
N ILE A 263 -4.18 -4.37 2.67
CA ILE A 263 -5.58 -4.01 2.51
C ILE A 263 -6.39 -5.10 1.82
N ILE A 264 -5.85 -5.82 0.84
CA ILE A 264 -6.52 -6.97 0.20
C ILE A 264 -6.88 -8.02 1.26
N VAL A 265 -5.91 -8.44 2.08
CA VAL A 265 -6.12 -9.50 3.09
C VAL A 265 -7.03 -9.01 4.22
N PHE A 266 -6.88 -7.77 4.66
CA PHE A 266 -7.72 -7.16 5.68
C PHE A 266 -9.18 -7.04 5.19
N ALA A 267 -9.37 -6.46 4.01
CA ALA A 267 -10.70 -6.25 3.43
C ALA A 267 -11.41 -7.59 3.16
N ALA A 268 -10.70 -8.58 2.61
CA ALA A 268 -11.24 -9.92 2.38
C ALA A 268 -11.66 -10.65 3.67
N ARG A 269 -11.12 -10.25 4.82
CA ARG A 269 -11.47 -10.85 6.12
C ARG A 269 -12.72 -10.24 6.75
N PHE A 270 -12.94 -8.94 6.57
CA PHE A 270 -13.93 -8.18 7.33
C PHE A 270 -15.00 -7.51 6.48
N PHE A 271 -14.84 -7.46 5.17
CA PHE A 271 -15.72 -6.75 4.22
C PHE A 271 -16.17 -7.67 3.08
N GLY A 272 -16.91 -7.11 2.14
CA GLY A 272 -17.41 -7.81 0.97
C GLY A 272 -16.36 -7.99 -0.13
N PRO A 273 -16.80 -8.37 -1.36
CA PRO A 273 -15.91 -8.58 -2.48
C PRO A 273 -15.38 -7.29 -3.11
N LEU A 274 -16.07 -6.16 -2.93
CA LEU A 274 -15.76 -4.92 -3.63
C LEU A 274 -14.49 -4.25 -3.09
N GLU A 275 -14.31 -4.25 -1.76
CA GLU A 275 -13.19 -3.60 -1.09
C GLU A 275 -11.83 -4.24 -1.45
N PRO A 276 -11.65 -5.57 -1.35
CA PRO A 276 -10.40 -6.20 -1.81
C PRO A 276 -10.20 -6.09 -3.32
N THR A 277 -11.28 -5.98 -4.10
CA THR A 277 -11.21 -5.78 -5.56
C THR A 277 -10.61 -4.43 -5.92
N VAL A 278 -11.14 -3.34 -5.34
CA VAL A 278 -10.58 -2.00 -5.54
C VAL A 278 -9.11 -1.95 -5.11
N ALA A 279 -8.78 -2.58 -3.98
CA ALA A 279 -7.42 -2.64 -3.47
C ALA A 279 -6.46 -3.41 -4.42
N ALA A 280 -6.91 -4.53 -5.00
CA ALA A 280 -6.09 -5.29 -5.93
C ALA A 280 -5.89 -4.56 -7.26
N LEU A 281 -6.94 -3.96 -7.81
CA LEU A 281 -6.88 -3.20 -9.05
C LEU A 281 -6.08 -1.89 -8.89
N TYR A 282 -5.94 -1.39 -7.67
CA TYR A 282 -5.08 -0.25 -7.37
C TYR A 282 -3.59 -0.49 -7.70
N ILE A 283 -3.15 -1.73 -7.88
CA ILE A 283 -1.80 -2.03 -8.33
C ILE A 283 -1.49 -1.40 -9.71
N ILE A 284 -2.52 -1.23 -10.56
CA ILE A 284 -2.35 -0.64 -11.89
C ILE A 284 -1.96 0.84 -11.77
N PRO A 285 -2.79 1.73 -11.16
CA PRO A 285 -2.39 3.13 -10.97
C PRO A 285 -1.18 3.29 -10.04
N PHE A 286 -0.97 2.39 -9.10
CA PHE A 286 0.21 2.37 -8.23
C PHE A 286 1.52 2.46 -9.03
N PHE A 287 1.68 1.65 -10.08
CA PHE A 287 2.84 1.72 -10.97
C PHE A 287 2.71 2.80 -12.05
N ALA A 288 1.50 3.09 -12.51
CA ALA A 288 1.26 4.13 -13.51
C ALA A 288 1.67 5.53 -13.01
N LEU A 289 1.55 5.81 -11.70
CA LEU A 289 1.96 7.07 -11.07
C LEU A 289 3.45 7.42 -11.26
N ILE A 290 4.32 6.44 -11.54
CA ILE A 290 5.75 6.68 -11.80
C ILE A 290 5.93 7.65 -12.98
N VAL A 291 5.10 7.53 -14.02
CA VAL A 291 5.23 8.36 -15.23
C VAL A 291 4.93 9.83 -14.95
N PRO A 292 3.74 10.19 -14.41
CA PRO A 292 3.44 11.60 -14.13
C PRO A 292 4.34 12.20 -13.04
N LEU A 293 4.77 11.42 -12.04
CA LEU A 293 5.70 11.91 -11.02
C LEU A 293 7.10 12.21 -11.58
N ARG A 294 7.58 11.41 -12.52
CA ARG A 294 8.83 11.73 -13.26
C ARG A 294 8.68 12.99 -14.11
N ALA A 295 7.57 13.13 -14.83
CA ALA A 295 7.30 14.32 -15.62
C ALA A 295 7.23 15.58 -14.73
N TYR A 296 6.52 15.49 -13.60
CA TYR A 296 6.49 16.55 -12.59
C TYR A 296 7.89 16.92 -12.09
N GLY A 297 8.67 15.93 -11.67
CA GLY A 297 10.04 16.16 -11.19
C GLY A 297 10.96 16.79 -12.23
N ASN A 298 10.87 16.38 -13.49
CA ASN A 298 11.69 16.92 -14.58
C ASN A 298 11.30 18.38 -14.92
N ARG A 299 10.01 18.71 -14.95
CA ARG A 299 9.51 20.06 -15.20
C ARG A 299 10.06 21.05 -14.17
N PHE A 300 9.93 20.77 -12.90
CA PHE A 300 10.35 21.70 -11.85
C PHE A 300 11.87 21.72 -11.58
N ARG A 301 12.64 20.71 -12.06
CA ARG A 301 14.11 20.77 -12.07
C ARG A 301 14.66 21.61 -13.21
N GLY A 302 13.97 21.65 -14.37
CA GLY A 302 14.37 22.47 -15.52
C GLY A 302 14.19 23.96 -15.29
N GLU A 303 13.27 24.37 -14.42
CA GLU A 303 12.99 25.77 -14.10
C GLU A 303 13.93 26.38 -13.03
N GLY A 304 14.73 25.57 -12.30
CA GLY A 304 15.55 26.02 -11.19
C GLY A 304 17.04 25.70 -11.25
N GLY A 305 17.54 25.08 -12.31
CA GLY A 305 18.96 24.75 -12.46
C GLY A 305 19.76 25.77 -13.26
N PRO A 306 21.01 26.14 -12.85
CA PRO A 306 21.88 26.90 -13.71
C PRO A 306 22.15 26.09 -14.99
N PRO A 307 22.35 26.77 -16.16
CA PRO A 307 22.63 26.10 -17.41
C PRO A 307 23.87 25.21 -17.23
N ALA A 308 23.78 23.97 -17.70
CA ALA A 308 24.92 23.05 -17.70
C ALA A 308 26.09 23.79 -18.38
N ARG A 309 27.17 24.01 -17.64
CA ARG A 309 28.43 24.49 -18.21
C ARG A 309 28.92 23.41 -19.16
N SER A 310 28.92 23.77 -20.41
CA SER A 310 29.55 23.04 -21.53
C SER A 310 31.03 22.80 -21.30
#